data_ae6b44a6057000d4aab9ae1bef17c9bf
#
_entry.id   ae6b44a6057000d4aab9ae1bef17c9bf
#
_cell.length_a   1.000
_cell.length_b   1.000
_cell.length_c   1.000
_cell.angle_alpha   90.00
_cell.angle_beta   90.00
_cell.angle_gamma   90.00
#
_symmetry.space_group_name_H-M   'P 1'
#
loop_
_entity.id
_entity.type
_entity.pdbx_description
1 polymer ?
#
loop_
_entity_poly.entity_id
_entity_poly.type
_entity_poly.pdbx_seq_one_letter_code
_entity_poly.pdbx_strand_id
1 'polypeptide(L)'
;MAEAFEVEAKAWMEKAWRDLEMAQRAVAGTPPFYDMAVYHCQQSGEKAVKAFLVFRGLVFEKTHDIELLIGLACEIEPGFSKLSDAADALTPYATRFRYPNATFSVEPLPAEFAEALDHAKSIYDFVLMLLPDQSRP
;
A
#
# COMPACT_ATOMS: atom_id res chain seq x y z
N MET A 1 16.84 -20.26 2.96
CA MET A 1 16.96 -18.78 2.83
C MET A 1 15.91 -18.23 1.87
N ALA A 2 15.97 -18.60 0.59
CA ALA A 2 14.99 -18.14 -0.41
C ALA A 2 13.55 -18.50 -0.02
N GLU A 3 13.36 -19.71 0.48
CA GLU A 3 12.06 -20.19 0.93
C GLU A 3 11.46 -19.35 2.08
N ALA A 4 12.32 -18.95 3.03
CA ALA A 4 11.89 -18.10 4.14
C ALA A 4 11.45 -16.73 3.64
N PHE A 5 12.16 -16.14 2.67
CA PHE A 5 11.78 -14.87 2.07
C PHE A 5 10.47 -14.98 1.29
N GLU A 6 10.26 -16.07 0.59
CA GLU A 6 9.00 -16.31 -0.13
C GLU A 6 7.81 -16.39 0.82
N VAL A 7 7.96 -17.10 1.94
CA VAL A 7 6.90 -17.21 2.95
C VAL A 7 6.59 -15.87 3.59
N GLU A 8 7.62 -15.11 3.94
CA GLU A 8 7.44 -13.79 4.55
C GLU A 8 6.80 -12.81 3.56
N ALA A 9 7.25 -12.82 2.30
CA ALA A 9 6.68 -11.98 1.26
C ALA A 9 5.19 -12.29 1.07
N LYS A 10 4.82 -13.56 1.08
CA LYS A 10 3.41 -13.96 1.01
C LYS A 10 2.60 -13.38 2.16
N ALA A 11 3.15 -13.42 3.38
CA ALA A 11 2.48 -12.86 4.55
C ALA A 11 2.24 -11.35 4.41
N TRP A 12 3.23 -10.61 3.88
CA TRP A 12 3.06 -9.18 3.60
C TRP A 12 1.98 -8.93 2.54
N MET A 13 1.94 -9.75 1.49
CA MET A 13 0.93 -9.62 0.43
C MET A 13 -0.47 -9.93 0.95
N GLU A 14 -0.61 -10.91 1.84
CA GLU A 14 -1.90 -11.19 2.48
C GLU A 14 -2.39 -9.98 3.28
N LYS A 15 -1.51 -9.32 4.00
CA LYS A 15 -1.86 -8.10 4.74
C LYS A 15 -2.21 -6.95 3.81
N ALA A 16 -1.47 -6.80 2.71
CA ALA A 16 -1.79 -5.79 1.70
C ALA A 16 -3.17 -6.03 1.08
N TRP A 17 -3.50 -7.27 0.77
CA TRP A 17 -4.82 -7.63 0.25
C TRP A 17 -5.94 -7.33 1.24
N ARG A 18 -5.70 -7.65 2.52
CA ARG A 18 -6.68 -7.35 3.58
C ARG A 18 -6.92 -5.85 3.72
N ASP A 19 -5.89 -5.04 3.56
CA ASP A 19 -6.06 -3.60 3.58
C ASP A 19 -6.90 -3.11 2.41
N LEU A 20 -6.74 -3.68 1.20
CA LEU A 20 -7.59 -3.36 0.06
C LEU A 20 -9.05 -3.72 0.33
N GLU A 21 -9.28 -4.91 0.89
CA GLU A 21 -10.63 -5.35 1.27
C GLU A 21 -11.24 -4.45 2.34
N MET A 22 -10.45 -4.10 3.35
CA MET A 22 -10.92 -3.22 4.42
C MET A 22 -11.27 -1.83 3.90
N ALA A 23 -10.47 -1.30 2.97
CA ALA A 23 -10.78 -0.01 2.36
C ALA A 23 -12.14 -0.01 1.67
N GLN A 24 -12.46 -1.07 0.95
CA GLN A 24 -13.74 -1.20 0.25
C GLN A 24 -14.90 -1.40 1.23
N ARG A 25 -14.69 -2.20 2.26
CA ARG A 25 -15.72 -2.41 3.29
C ARG A 25 -15.99 -1.17 4.12
N ALA A 26 -14.97 -0.34 4.33
CA ALA A 26 -15.13 0.90 5.10
C ALA A 26 -16.14 1.85 4.45
N VAL A 27 -16.24 1.86 3.12
CA VAL A 27 -17.16 2.76 2.40
C VAL A 27 -18.48 2.09 2.03
N ALA A 28 -18.62 0.79 2.26
CA ALA A 28 -19.85 0.05 1.95
C ALA A 28 -20.96 0.28 2.98
N GLY A 29 -20.60 0.74 4.18
CA GLY A 29 -21.56 0.99 5.25
C GLY A 29 -22.23 2.34 5.18
N THR A 30 -23.13 2.58 6.13
CA THR A 30 -23.84 3.86 6.28
C THR A 30 -23.68 4.34 7.73
N PRO A 31 -22.93 5.46 7.96
CA PRO A 31 -22.22 6.26 6.96
C PRO A 31 -20.94 5.59 6.46
N PRO A 32 -20.47 5.92 5.28
CA PRO A 32 -19.18 5.44 4.79
C PRO A 32 -18.02 6.12 5.54
N PHE A 33 -16.94 5.39 5.76
CA PHE A 33 -15.76 5.89 6.48
C PHE A 33 -14.60 6.12 5.49
N TYR A 34 -14.66 7.22 4.75
CA TYR A 34 -13.64 7.54 3.75
C TYR A 34 -12.27 7.81 4.36
N ASP A 35 -12.20 8.36 5.57
CA ASP A 35 -10.95 8.57 6.29
C ASP A 35 -10.21 7.26 6.55
N MET A 36 -10.93 6.25 7.02
CA MET A 36 -10.37 4.92 7.26
C MET A 36 -10.02 4.23 5.94
N ALA A 37 -10.85 4.42 4.91
CA ALA A 37 -10.65 3.80 3.62
C ALA A 37 -9.34 4.26 2.95
N VAL A 38 -9.08 5.56 2.90
CA VAL A 38 -7.84 6.06 2.28
C VAL A 38 -6.60 5.64 3.08
N TYR A 39 -6.72 5.56 4.41
CA TYR A 39 -5.65 5.04 5.25
C TYR A 39 -5.31 3.60 4.85
N HIS A 40 -6.31 2.74 4.71
CA HIS A 40 -6.07 1.34 4.32
C HIS A 40 -5.53 1.21 2.89
N CYS A 41 -5.88 2.12 1.99
CA CYS A 41 -5.26 2.17 0.66
C CYS A 41 -3.75 2.42 0.78
N GLN A 42 -3.35 3.38 1.62
CA GLN A 42 -1.94 3.67 1.87
C GLN A 42 -1.25 2.44 2.48
N GLN A 43 -1.86 1.81 3.49
CA GLN A 43 -1.30 0.64 4.13
C GLN A 43 -1.11 -0.52 3.14
N SER A 44 -2.05 -0.71 2.23
CA SER A 44 -1.93 -1.74 1.20
C SER A 44 -0.73 -1.49 0.29
N GLY A 45 -0.59 -0.27 -0.22
CA GLY A 45 0.54 0.09 -1.07
C GLY A 45 1.88 -0.11 -0.38
N GLU A 46 1.99 0.37 0.85
CA GLU A 46 3.20 0.21 1.67
C GLU A 46 3.57 -1.26 1.84
N LYS A 47 2.61 -2.09 2.24
CA LYS A 47 2.86 -3.51 2.52
C LYS A 47 3.19 -4.29 1.26
N ALA A 48 2.59 -3.94 0.13
CA ALA A 48 2.91 -4.60 -1.14
C ALA A 48 4.37 -4.35 -1.55
N VAL A 49 4.84 -3.11 -1.44
CA VAL A 49 6.25 -2.82 -1.75
C VAL A 49 7.19 -3.52 -0.78
N LYS A 50 6.83 -3.53 0.50
CA LYS A 50 7.61 -4.26 1.52
C LYS A 50 7.69 -5.76 1.20
N ALA A 51 6.61 -6.34 0.68
CA ALA A 51 6.62 -7.76 0.26
C ALA A 51 7.69 -8.00 -0.82
N PHE A 52 7.79 -7.12 -1.80
CA PHE A 52 8.80 -7.24 -2.84
C PHE A 52 10.22 -7.12 -2.26
N LEU A 53 10.45 -6.14 -1.39
CA LEU A 53 11.77 -5.95 -0.78
C LEU A 53 12.18 -7.16 0.06
N VAL A 54 11.26 -7.71 0.85
CA VAL A 54 11.50 -8.93 1.62
C VAL A 54 11.83 -10.11 0.71
N PHE A 55 11.06 -10.29 -0.35
CA PHE A 55 11.27 -11.35 -1.32
C PHE A 55 12.70 -11.29 -1.90
N ARG A 56 13.20 -10.08 -2.15
CA ARG A 56 14.55 -9.88 -2.68
C ARG A 56 15.62 -9.83 -1.58
N GLY A 57 15.25 -10.10 -0.33
CA GLY A 57 16.19 -10.15 0.78
C GLY A 57 16.73 -8.80 1.20
N LEU A 58 16.03 -7.71 0.89
CA LEU A 58 16.48 -6.36 1.20
C LEU A 58 15.97 -5.93 2.57
N VAL A 59 16.88 -5.39 3.38
CA VAL A 59 16.54 -4.82 4.69
C VAL A 59 16.13 -3.36 4.49
N PHE A 60 15.03 -2.97 5.10
CA PHE A 60 14.53 -1.61 5.04
C PHE A 60 14.16 -1.11 6.44
N GLU A 61 14.21 0.21 6.63
CA GLU A 61 13.80 0.82 7.89
C GLU A 61 12.29 0.80 8.04
N LYS A 62 11.80 0.82 9.28
CA LYS A 62 10.37 1.01 9.54
C LYS A 62 9.98 2.40 9.03
N THR A 63 9.10 2.42 8.05
CA THR A 63 8.62 3.66 7.46
C THR A 63 7.24 3.46 6.87
N HIS A 64 6.47 4.53 6.81
CA HIS A 64 5.19 4.61 6.11
C HIS A 64 5.33 5.38 4.79
N ASP A 65 6.57 5.76 4.44
CA ASP A 65 6.86 6.50 3.21
C ASP A 65 7.01 5.54 2.05
N ILE A 66 5.93 5.38 1.26
CA ILE A 66 5.91 4.48 0.11
C ILE A 66 6.92 4.95 -0.95
N GLU A 67 7.08 6.26 -1.11
CA GLU A 67 8.01 6.81 -2.08
C GLU A 67 9.45 6.38 -1.80
N LEU A 68 9.85 6.39 -0.54
CA LEU A 68 11.15 5.89 -0.12
C LEU A 68 11.30 4.40 -0.47
N LEU A 69 10.27 3.62 -0.17
CA LEU A 69 10.27 2.18 -0.45
C LEU A 69 10.33 1.90 -1.97
N ILE A 70 9.60 2.67 -2.76
CA ILE A 70 9.64 2.57 -4.22
C ILE A 70 11.04 2.88 -4.74
N GLY A 71 11.70 3.89 -4.16
CA GLY A 71 13.09 4.22 -4.53
C GLY A 71 14.04 3.05 -4.32
N LEU A 72 13.90 2.35 -3.19
CA LEU A 72 14.69 1.15 -2.91
C LEU A 72 14.38 0.03 -3.91
N ALA A 73 13.09 -0.17 -4.20
CA ALA A 73 12.65 -1.22 -5.12
C ALA A 73 13.13 -0.93 -6.55
N CYS A 74 13.18 0.33 -6.97
CA CYS A 74 13.66 0.73 -8.29
C CYS A 74 15.12 0.34 -8.54
N GLU A 75 15.93 0.27 -7.50
CA GLU A 75 17.33 -0.14 -7.64
C GLU A 75 17.46 -1.60 -8.09
N ILE A 76 16.45 -2.42 -7.77
CA ILE A 76 16.41 -3.84 -8.11
C ILE A 76 15.59 -4.06 -9.38
N GLU A 77 14.42 -3.42 -9.46
CA GLU A 77 13.48 -3.54 -10.56
C GLU A 77 13.07 -2.14 -11.04
N PRO A 78 13.72 -1.63 -12.10
CA PRO A 78 13.43 -0.26 -12.57
C PRO A 78 11.98 0.01 -12.95
N GLY A 79 11.20 -1.03 -13.23
CA GLY A 79 9.78 -0.90 -13.54
C GLY A 79 8.96 -0.23 -12.45
N PHE A 80 9.44 -0.25 -11.19
CA PHE A 80 8.77 0.44 -10.09
C PHE A 80 8.67 1.96 -10.30
N SER A 81 9.48 2.54 -11.17
CA SER A 81 9.41 3.98 -11.45
C SER A 81 8.03 4.41 -11.95
N LYS A 82 7.27 3.51 -12.56
CA LYS A 82 5.90 3.76 -13.02
C LYS A 82 4.92 4.01 -11.86
N LEU A 83 5.28 3.61 -10.66
CA LEU A 83 4.44 3.72 -9.48
C LEU A 83 4.75 4.95 -8.62
N SER A 84 5.67 5.79 -9.07
CA SER A 84 6.11 6.98 -8.32
C SER A 84 4.94 7.92 -8.00
N ASP A 85 4.07 8.19 -8.98
CA ASP A 85 2.90 9.05 -8.78
C ASP A 85 1.90 8.43 -7.80
N ALA A 86 1.69 7.11 -7.90
CA ALA A 86 0.81 6.40 -6.96
C ALA A 86 1.37 6.48 -5.53
N ALA A 87 2.67 6.30 -5.37
CA ALA A 87 3.34 6.39 -4.07
C ALA A 87 3.19 7.80 -3.46
N ASP A 88 3.41 8.83 -4.27
CA ASP A 88 3.24 10.24 -3.86
C ASP A 88 1.81 10.51 -3.39
N ALA A 89 0.84 10.02 -4.14
CA ALA A 89 -0.56 10.24 -3.83
C ALA A 89 -0.99 9.55 -2.54
N LEU A 90 -0.45 8.36 -2.25
CA LEU A 90 -0.85 7.56 -1.09
C LEU A 90 -0.13 7.93 0.20
N THR A 91 1.15 8.31 0.13
CA THR A 91 1.98 8.52 1.33
C THR A 91 1.34 9.45 2.36
N PRO A 92 0.72 10.59 2.00
CA PRO A 92 0.10 11.46 2.99
C PRO A 92 -1.02 10.81 3.81
N TYR A 93 -1.67 9.79 3.28
CA TYR A 93 -2.78 9.14 3.98
C TYR A 93 -2.34 8.26 5.16
N ALA A 94 -1.05 8.07 5.37
CA ALA A 94 -0.55 7.43 6.58
C ALA A 94 -0.93 8.21 7.84
N THR A 95 -1.03 9.54 7.73
CA THR A 95 -1.36 10.42 8.87
C THR A 95 -2.55 11.34 8.62
N ARG A 96 -2.74 11.79 7.40
CA ARG A 96 -3.82 12.71 7.04
C ARG A 96 -5.18 12.06 7.32
N PHE A 97 -6.09 12.79 7.91
CA PHE A 97 -7.45 12.38 8.29
C PHE A 97 -7.52 11.39 9.47
N ARG A 98 -6.39 10.91 10.01
CA ARG A 98 -6.41 9.91 11.08
C ARG A 98 -6.69 10.49 12.46
N TYR A 99 -6.36 11.76 12.67
CA TYR A 99 -6.43 12.39 13.98
C TYR A 99 -7.35 13.60 13.95
N PRO A 100 -8.14 13.84 15.03
CA PRO A 100 -8.96 15.03 15.07
C PRO A 100 -8.08 16.27 15.05
N ASN A 101 -8.46 17.22 14.20
CA ASN A 101 -7.76 18.50 14.07
C ASN A 101 -8.80 19.59 13.86
N ALA A 102 -8.80 20.57 14.76
CA ALA A 102 -9.76 21.66 14.71
C ALA A 102 -9.69 22.47 13.41
N THR A 103 -8.53 22.46 12.75
CA THR A 103 -8.31 23.24 11.51
C THR A 103 -8.62 22.42 10.25
N PHE A 104 -8.51 21.08 10.32
CA PHE A 104 -8.61 20.19 9.16
C PHE A 104 -9.54 19.00 9.41
N SER A 105 -10.71 19.24 10.00
CA SER A 105 -11.68 18.18 10.28
C SER A 105 -12.52 17.82 9.06
N VAL A 106 -11.93 17.86 7.87
CA VAL A 106 -12.64 17.56 6.62
C VAL A 106 -12.40 16.11 6.22
N GLU A 107 -13.48 15.38 6.01
CA GLU A 107 -13.41 14.02 5.47
C GLU A 107 -12.89 14.05 4.04
N PRO A 108 -12.16 12.99 3.60
CA PRO A 108 -11.80 12.87 2.19
C PRO A 108 -13.06 12.79 1.33
N LEU A 109 -12.96 13.33 0.12
CA LEU A 109 -14.05 13.20 -0.86
C LEU A 109 -14.13 11.77 -1.41
N PRO A 110 -15.32 11.32 -1.84
CA PRO A 110 -15.44 10.02 -2.51
C PRO A 110 -14.50 9.86 -3.70
N ALA A 111 -14.25 10.94 -4.45
CA ALA A 111 -13.30 10.91 -5.57
C ALA A 111 -11.86 10.70 -5.11
N GLU A 112 -11.49 11.24 -3.96
CA GLU A 112 -10.16 11.00 -3.37
C GLU A 112 -9.97 9.54 -3.01
N PHE A 113 -11.00 8.91 -2.44
CA PHE A 113 -10.95 7.48 -2.15
C PHE A 113 -10.84 6.65 -3.42
N ALA A 114 -11.63 6.94 -4.45
CA ALA A 114 -11.59 6.20 -5.71
C ALA A 114 -10.19 6.24 -6.32
N GLU A 115 -9.55 7.40 -6.32
CA GLU A 115 -8.20 7.57 -6.80
C GLU A 115 -7.19 6.80 -5.93
N ALA A 116 -7.31 6.90 -4.61
CA ALA A 116 -6.44 6.19 -3.69
C ALA A 116 -6.54 4.67 -3.88
N LEU A 117 -7.75 4.17 -4.06
CA LEU A 117 -7.98 2.75 -4.31
C LEU A 117 -7.31 2.29 -5.60
N ASP A 118 -7.44 3.06 -6.68
CA ASP A 118 -6.80 2.74 -7.95
C ASP A 118 -5.27 2.71 -7.81
N HIS A 119 -4.71 3.67 -7.10
CA HIS A 119 -3.26 3.71 -6.85
C HIS A 119 -2.81 2.49 -6.03
N ALA A 120 -3.53 2.16 -4.99
CA ALA A 120 -3.20 1.00 -4.15
C ALA A 120 -3.28 -0.30 -4.95
N LYS A 121 -4.30 -0.47 -5.77
CA LYS A 121 -4.45 -1.64 -6.63
C LYS A 121 -3.32 -1.73 -7.66
N SER A 122 -2.93 -0.61 -8.24
CA SER A 122 -1.82 -0.56 -9.21
C SER A 122 -0.52 -1.06 -8.58
N ILE A 123 -0.23 -0.63 -7.37
CA ILE A 123 0.96 -1.09 -6.65
C ILE A 123 0.85 -2.58 -6.33
N TYR A 124 -0.28 -3.01 -5.78
CA TYR A 124 -0.52 -4.40 -5.43
C TYR A 124 -0.37 -5.33 -6.65
N ASP A 125 -1.02 -5.00 -7.75
CA ASP A 125 -1.00 -5.82 -8.96
C ASP A 125 0.39 -5.87 -9.57
N PHE A 126 1.12 -4.76 -9.56
CA PHE A 126 2.48 -4.72 -10.08
C PHE A 126 3.40 -5.65 -9.29
N VAL A 127 3.33 -5.59 -7.96
CA VAL A 127 4.14 -6.46 -7.11
C VAL A 127 3.73 -7.93 -7.29
N LEU A 128 2.42 -8.18 -7.36
CA LEU A 128 1.92 -9.54 -7.54
C LEU A 128 2.51 -10.22 -8.78
N MET A 129 2.66 -9.46 -9.88
CA MET A 129 3.27 -9.98 -11.11
C MET A 129 4.74 -10.37 -10.94
N LEU A 130 5.45 -9.70 -10.02
CA LEU A 130 6.88 -9.93 -9.80
C LEU A 130 7.17 -11.07 -8.85
N LEU A 131 6.17 -11.56 -8.12
CA LEU A 131 6.35 -12.59 -7.12
C LEU A 131 6.10 -13.99 -7.70
N PRO A 132 6.85 -15.00 -7.24
CA PRO A 132 6.56 -16.38 -7.64
C PRO A 132 5.24 -16.86 -7.00
N ASP A 133 4.70 -17.95 -7.53
CA ASP A 133 3.42 -18.49 -7.06
C ASP A 133 3.41 -18.75 -5.54
N GLN A 134 4.54 -19.19 -4.98
CA GLN A 134 4.68 -19.45 -3.55
C GLN A 134 4.54 -18.21 -2.68
N SER A 135 4.72 -17.02 -3.25
CA SER A 135 4.61 -15.75 -2.54
C SER A 135 3.31 -14.99 -2.84
N ARG A 136 2.42 -15.58 -3.62
CA ARG A 136 1.11 -15.02 -3.91
C ARG A 136 0.08 -15.54 -2.93
N PRO A 137 -0.78 -14.63 -2.40
CA PRO A 137 -1.83 -15.05 -1.47
C PRO A 137 -2.86 -15.96 -2.12
#